data_f0256eba7bb63bd14a0f1a83cce988d6
#
_entry.id   f0256eba7bb63bd14a0f1a83cce988d6
#
_cell.length_a   1.000
_cell.length_b   1.000
_cell.length_c   1.000
_cell.angle_alpha   90.00
_cell.angle_beta   90.00
_cell.angle_gamma   90.00
#
_symmetry.space_group_name_H-M   'P 1'
#
loop_
_entity.id
_entity.type
_entity.pdbx_description
1 polymer ?
#
loop_
_entity_poly.entity_id
_entity_poly.type
_entity_poly.pdbx_seq_one_letter_code
_entity_poly.pdbx_strand_id
1 'polypeptide(L)'
;MTAFAPISIADKQQLLAELCEQLDDAIFILDANLRYLSVNASYEIIIGYSESFLLGRPLGVYAAEFLSDEERAVLADITDHLDCNGFYENDFSMPNRYGQILDCHMTYRKICVNHKTYYIGMVRDMSSVVKDQKQVAHLLNYDQLTGLPNRKVFLSQTSDLLLDSYQEVVIVRFNIDRYRNLASLLGPDGINTLVKNFVTRLKNLKLDNLQCFSHFGGDDFALLFEFNDANMVRHQLDSLMQMCERPFSLDENTATDAKIYCHISVGVSYFPTNDDEVTGLLTKAEKALHYVKQQGGDDICWYDAAIDEATAGSLQLEAELRAATTENQFVPYYQPKFELATGIIIGFEALVRWQHPTRGLLKPIHFINAIITHKLSFELFSHMAVQIAKQLSTWQQQGFCQHICINADAAEFSHPEFSEMVSSLLVQHRISAHQLHIEVTESSLIQRHANVKKQLNLLKELGICLALDDFGTGYASLSYLQEYPFDFIKIDKSFISNIDTDRTQHAIVKAILDLAMALDMQVVAEGIETEQQRDVLLKMGCQQGQGYWFGKPVPAEAATEMLIQQYAAK
;
A
#
# COMPACT_ATOMS: atom_id res chain seq x y z
N MET A 1 43.14 42.34 -44.56
CA MET A 1 43.05 40.99 -45.04
C MET A 1 44.39 40.31 -44.85
N THR A 2 44.61 39.60 -43.75
CA THR A 2 45.82 38.83 -43.50
C THR A 2 45.76 37.57 -44.41
N ALA A 3 46.68 37.51 -45.38
CA ALA A 3 46.80 36.35 -46.25
C ALA A 3 47.21 35.15 -45.42
N PHE A 4 46.32 34.14 -45.37
CA PHE A 4 46.65 32.85 -44.79
C PHE A 4 47.71 32.19 -45.66
N ALA A 5 48.89 32.02 -45.11
CA ALA A 5 49.93 31.23 -45.79
C ALA A 5 49.51 29.75 -45.73
N PRO A 6 49.51 29.02 -46.86
CA PRO A 6 49.20 27.58 -46.88
C PRO A 6 50.26 26.82 -46.07
N ILE A 7 49.79 25.90 -45.21
CA ILE A 7 50.65 24.99 -44.45
C ILE A 7 51.53 24.18 -45.42
N SER A 8 52.82 24.05 -45.09
CA SER A 8 53.76 23.25 -45.94
C SER A 8 53.30 21.78 -46.03
N ILE A 9 53.67 21.09 -47.13
CA ILE A 9 53.32 19.67 -47.30
C ILE A 9 53.90 18.83 -46.15
N ALA A 10 55.08 19.17 -45.68
CA ALA A 10 55.74 18.47 -44.57
C ALA A 10 54.98 18.67 -43.25
N ASP A 11 54.59 19.92 -42.93
CA ASP A 11 53.81 20.22 -41.74
C ASP A 11 52.40 19.56 -41.77
N LYS A 12 51.80 19.49 -42.96
CA LYS A 12 50.50 18.81 -43.14
C LYS A 12 50.62 17.30 -42.92
N GLN A 13 51.71 16.68 -43.37
CA GLN A 13 52.00 15.26 -43.15
C GLN A 13 52.20 14.97 -41.66
N GLN A 14 52.99 15.81 -40.99
CA GLN A 14 53.23 15.68 -39.54
C GLN A 14 51.97 15.86 -38.73
N LEU A 15 51.16 16.87 -39.04
CA LEU A 15 49.88 17.11 -38.38
C LEU A 15 48.88 15.95 -38.57
N LEU A 16 48.84 15.35 -39.78
CA LEU A 16 47.99 14.20 -40.05
C LEU A 16 48.46 12.94 -39.28
N ALA A 17 49.77 12.74 -39.17
CA ALA A 17 50.35 11.63 -38.41
C ALA A 17 50.01 11.78 -36.89
N GLU A 18 50.27 12.98 -36.33
CA GLU A 18 49.91 13.27 -34.92
C GLU A 18 48.42 13.14 -34.68
N LEU A 19 47.57 13.59 -35.60
CA LEU A 19 46.13 13.47 -35.48
C LEU A 19 45.69 12.00 -35.47
N CYS A 20 46.27 11.17 -36.29
CA CYS A 20 45.99 9.72 -36.27
C CYS A 20 46.41 9.06 -34.97
N GLU A 21 47.52 9.49 -34.35
CA GLU A 21 47.96 8.97 -33.05
C GLU A 21 47.10 9.43 -31.87
N GLN A 22 46.44 10.60 -31.98
CA GLN A 22 45.59 11.17 -30.91
C GLN A 22 44.12 10.78 -31.04
N LEU A 23 43.70 10.07 -32.08
CA LEU A 23 42.35 9.58 -32.23
C LEU A 23 42.05 8.44 -31.24
N ASP A 24 40.91 8.49 -30.60
CA ASP A 24 40.42 7.40 -29.72
C ASP A 24 40.06 6.14 -30.51
N ASP A 25 39.72 6.29 -31.79
CA ASP A 25 39.44 5.17 -32.67
C ASP A 25 40.75 4.45 -33.08
N ALA A 26 40.72 3.14 -32.98
CA ALA A 26 41.85 2.31 -33.38
C ALA A 26 41.98 2.26 -34.92
N ILE A 27 43.10 2.75 -35.47
CA ILE A 27 43.31 2.82 -36.90
C ILE A 27 44.48 1.89 -37.28
N PHE A 28 44.33 1.19 -38.41
CA PHE A 28 45.37 0.36 -38.97
C PHE A 28 45.42 0.48 -40.51
N ILE A 29 46.59 0.26 -41.07
CA ILE A 29 46.82 0.28 -42.51
C ILE A 29 47.38 -1.09 -42.93
N LEU A 30 46.81 -1.66 -44.01
CA LEU A 30 47.23 -2.93 -44.57
C LEU A 30 47.75 -2.75 -46.01
N ASP A 31 48.60 -3.64 -46.43
CA ASP A 31 48.99 -3.76 -47.83
C ASP A 31 47.93 -4.50 -48.68
N ALA A 32 48.22 -4.66 -49.99
CA ALA A 32 47.33 -5.37 -50.92
C ALA A 32 47.14 -6.87 -50.58
N ASN A 33 47.95 -7.44 -49.71
CA ASN A 33 47.85 -8.81 -49.20
C ASN A 33 47.26 -8.87 -47.78
N LEU A 34 46.61 -7.80 -47.34
CA LEU A 34 46.02 -7.64 -46.00
C LEU A 34 47.05 -7.84 -44.86
N ARG A 35 48.30 -7.38 -45.04
CA ARG A 35 49.30 -7.38 -43.97
C ARG A 35 49.43 -6.02 -43.36
N TYR A 36 49.60 -5.97 -42.04
CA TYR A 36 49.73 -4.72 -41.28
C TYR A 36 50.98 -3.95 -41.74
N LEU A 37 50.78 -2.70 -42.11
CA LEU A 37 51.84 -1.74 -42.46
C LEU A 37 52.03 -0.69 -41.36
N SER A 38 50.97 -0.31 -40.66
CA SER A 38 51.02 0.58 -39.52
C SER A 38 49.74 0.46 -38.69
N VAL A 39 49.82 0.77 -37.39
CA VAL A 39 48.70 0.92 -36.47
C VAL A 39 48.92 2.16 -35.58
N ASN A 40 47.87 2.80 -35.10
CA ASN A 40 48.01 3.89 -34.13
C ASN A 40 48.01 3.36 -32.68
N ALA A 41 48.33 4.24 -31.74
CA ALA A 41 48.39 3.92 -30.31
C ALA A 41 47.08 3.33 -29.78
N SER A 42 45.94 3.84 -30.22
CA SER A 42 44.61 3.33 -29.82
C SER A 42 44.36 1.90 -30.27
N TYR A 43 44.89 1.49 -31.44
CA TYR A 43 44.81 0.10 -31.89
C TYR A 43 45.62 -0.84 -30.99
N GLU A 44 46.84 -0.41 -30.58
CA GLU A 44 47.65 -1.18 -29.63
C GLU A 44 46.94 -1.37 -28.28
N ILE A 45 46.29 -0.32 -27.80
CA ILE A 45 45.56 -0.35 -26.52
C ILE A 45 44.34 -1.29 -26.59
N ILE A 46 43.50 -1.15 -27.62
CA ILE A 46 42.26 -1.93 -27.76
C ILE A 46 42.56 -3.40 -27.99
N ILE A 47 43.45 -3.71 -28.92
CA ILE A 47 43.75 -5.09 -29.31
C ILE A 47 44.80 -5.75 -28.38
N GLY A 48 45.65 -4.92 -27.72
CA GLY A 48 46.65 -5.39 -26.76
C GLY A 48 47.95 -5.89 -27.38
N TYR A 49 48.18 -5.72 -28.71
CA TYR A 49 49.42 -6.08 -29.40
C TYR A 49 50.12 -4.83 -29.90
N SER A 50 51.46 -4.78 -29.76
CA SER A 50 52.25 -3.65 -30.22
C SER A 50 52.34 -3.62 -31.75
N GLU A 51 52.55 -2.43 -32.34
CA GLU A 51 52.81 -2.24 -33.76
C GLU A 51 53.94 -3.14 -34.23
N SER A 52 55.05 -3.19 -33.49
CA SER A 52 56.23 -4.02 -33.82
C SER A 52 55.87 -5.52 -33.88
N PHE A 53 54.90 -6.00 -33.16
CA PHE A 53 54.42 -7.37 -33.26
C PHE A 53 53.57 -7.57 -34.52
N LEU A 54 52.75 -6.61 -34.88
CA LEU A 54 51.76 -6.70 -35.96
C LEU A 54 52.36 -6.51 -37.34
N LEU A 55 53.39 -5.67 -37.48
CA LEU A 55 53.97 -5.29 -38.75
C LEU A 55 54.39 -6.52 -39.66
N GLY A 56 53.89 -6.50 -40.89
CA GLY A 56 54.10 -7.56 -41.88
C GLY A 56 53.28 -8.83 -41.67
N ARG A 57 52.58 -8.95 -40.59
CA ARG A 57 51.68 -10.09 -40.30
C ARG A 57 50.32 -9.90 -40.95
N PRO A 58 49.64 -11.00 -41.31
CA PRO A 58 48.30 -10.91 -41.89
C PRO A 58 47.25 -10.40 -40.90
N LEU A 59 46.20 -9.79 -41.41
CA LEU A 59 45.00 -9.41 -40.63
C LEU A 59 44.45 -10.64 -39.89
N GLY A 60 44.07 -10.46 -38.63
CA GLY A 60 43.59 -11.57 -37.79
C GLY A 60 44.70 -12.44 -37.18
N VAL A 61 45.96 -12.03 -37.23
CA VAL A 61 47.12 -12.79 -36.70
C VAL A 61 47.02 -13.14 -35.22
N TYR A 62 46.29 -12.37 -34.45
CA TYR A 62 46.04 -12.60 -33.02
C TYR A 62 44.98 -13.68 -32.76
N ALA A 63 44.15 -14.00 -33.76
CA ALA A 63 43.24 -15.14 -33.76
C ALA A 63 43.87 -16.40 -34.42
N ALA A 64 45.12 -16.30 -34.92
CA ALA A 64 45.68 -17.12 -35.98
C ALA A 64 46.25 -18.47 -35.57
N GLU A 65 46.26 -18.90 -34.34
CA GLU A 65 46.52 -20.32 -34.11
C GLU A 65 45.27 -21.19 -34.43
N PHE A 66 44.07 -20.60 -34.47
CA PHE A 66 42.81 -21.29 -34.80
C PHE A 66 41.74 -20.31 -35.33
N LEU A 67 41.94 -19.74 -36.54
CA LEU A 67 40.80 -19.17 -37.26
C LEU A 67 39.83 -20.33 -37.56
N SER A 68 38.67 -20.30 -37.00
CA SER A 68 37.56 -21.18 -37.34
C SER A 68 37.19 -21.00 -38.83
N ASP A 69 36.55 -21.99 -39.43
CA ASP A 69 36.09 -21.85 -40.80
C ASP A 69 35.13 -20.67 -40.99
N GLU A 70 34.38 -20.29 -39.93
CA GLU A 70 33.52 -19.10 -39.90
C GLU A 70 34.35 -17.80 -39.96
N GLU A 71 35.42 -17.67 -39.21
CA GLU A 71 36.29 -16.48 -39.23
C GLU A 71 37.04 -16.32 -40.57
N ARG A 72 37.42 -17.43 -41.23
CA ARG A 72 37.96 -17.41 -42.58
C ARG A 72 36.95 -16.94 -43.61
N ALA A 73 35.68 -17.35 -43.47
CA ALA A 73 34.58 -16.91 -44.32
C ALA A 73 34.34 -15.40 -44.19
N VAL A 74 34.39 -14.86 -42.93
CA VAL A 74 34.28 -13.41 -42.68
C VAL A 74 35.41 -12.62 -43.36
N LEU A 75 36.67 -13.09 -43.28
CA LEU A 75 37.80 -12.43 -43.96
C LEU A 75 37.66 -12.46 -45.49
N ALA A 76 37.14 -13.55 -46.07
CA ALA A 76 36.87 -13.64 -47.50
C ALA A 76 35.73 -12.67 -47.91
N ASP A 77 34.69 -12.57 -47.11
CA ASP A 77 33.58 -11.64 -47.32
C ASP A 77 34.04 -10.17 -47.28
N ILE A 78 34.93 -9.82 -46.34
CA ILE A 78 35.53 -8.48 -46.24
C ILE A 78 36.30 -8.15 -47.54
N THR A 79 37.11 -9.10 -48.06
CA THR A 79 37.89 -8.90 -49.26
C THR A 79 37.02 -8.72 -50.49
N ASP A 80 36.02 -9.55 -50.68
CA ASP A 80 35.10 -9.50 -51.80
C ASP A 80 34.33 -8.18 -51.84
N HIS A 81 33.85 -7.72 -50.67
CA HIS A 81 33.16 -6.43 -50.55
C HIS A 81 34.09 -5.24 -50.81
N LEU A 82 35.33 -5.28 -50.31
CA LEU A 82 36.32 -4.23 -50.55
C LEU A 82 36.73 -4.16 -52.04
N ASP A 83 36.76 -5.28 -52.73
CA ASP A 83 37.10 -5.32 -54.16
C ASP A 83 35.94 -4.84 -55.04
N CYS A 84 34.69 -5.13 -54.66
CA CYS A 84 33.50 -4.72 -55.39
C CYS A 84 33.09 -3.28 -55.10
N ASN A 85 33.07 -2.88 -53.82
CA ASN A 85 32.43 -1.63 -53.36
C ASN A 85 33.44 -0.57 -52.88
N GLY A 86 34.71 -0.95 -52.65
CA GLY A 86 35.75 -0.07 -52.13
C GLY A 86 35.65 0.22 -50.61
N PHE A 87 34.62 -0.28 -49.95
CA PHE A 87 34.46 -0.16 -48.50
C PHE A 87 33.71 -1.38 -47.90
N TYR A 88 33.93 -1.61 -46.62
CA TYR A 88 33.23 -2.62 -45.81
C TYR A 88 32.98 -2.07 -44.40
N GLU A 89 31.82 -2.34 -43.85
CA GLU A 89 31.43 -1.89 -42.51
C GLU A 89 30.55 -2.97 -41.86
N ASN A 90 30.92 -3.37 -40.65
CA ASN A 90 30.12 -4.33 -39.88
C ASN A 90 30.50 -4.30 -38.39
N ASP A 91 29.60 -4.86 -37.55
CA ASP A 91 29.81 -5.06 -36.12
C ASP A 91 30.36 -6.47 -35.88
N PHE A 92 31.40 -6.56 -35.06
CA PHE A 92 32.07 -7.83 -34.71
C PHE A 92 32.29 -7.91 -33.21
N SER A 93 32.15 -9.10 -32.65
CA SER A 93 32.70 -9.41 -31.33
C SER A 93 34.03 -10.14 -31.51
N MET A 94 35.11 -9.59 -30.96
CA MET A 94 36.47 -10.15 -31.15
C MET A 94 37.21 -10.20 -29.79
N PRO A 95 38.04 -11.23 -29.55
CA PRO A 95 38.89 -11.27 -28.37
C PRO A 95 40.12 -10.38 -28.54
N ASN A 96 40.49 -9.65 -27.50
CA ASN A 96 41.81 -9.01 -27.43
C ASN A 96 42.88 -9.99 -26.90
N ARG A 97 44.16 -9.54 -26.84
CA ARG A 97 45.28 -10.34 -26.33
C ARG A 97 45.05 -10.95 -24.95
N TYR A 98 44.23 -10.33 -24.11
CA TYR A 98 43.96 -10.73 -22.73
C TYR A 98 42.76 -11.68 -22.61
N GLY A 99 42.15 -12.09 -23.72
CA GLY A 99 40.98 -12.96 -23.76
C GLY A 99 39.65 -12.26 -23.47
N GLN A 100 39.68 -10.93 -23.37
CA GLN A 100 38.47 -10.14 -23.21
C GLN A 100 37.77 -9.99 -24.57
N ILE A 101 36.48 -10.32 -24.64
CA ILE A 101 35.66 -10.12 -25.82
C ILE A 101 35.23 -8.64 -25.88
N LEU A 102 35.56 -8.00 -26.99
CA LEU A 102 35.20 -6.62 -27.30
C LEU A 102 34.12 -6.62 -28.38
N ASP A 103 33.07 -5.84 -28.18
CA ASP A 103 32.08 -5.54 -29.21
C ASP A 103 32.58 -4.33 -30.00
N CYS A 104 32.95 -4.55 -31.25
CA CYS A 104 33.62 -3.55 -32.08
C CYS A 104 32.81 -3.22 -33.33
N HIS A 105 32.75 -1.93 -33.64
CA HIS A 105 32.32 -1.47 -34.96
C HIS A 105 33.56 -1.30 -35.84
N MET A 106 33.60 -2.00 -36.98
CA MET A 106 34.74 -2.00 -37.89
C MET A 106 34.39 -1.42 -39.24
N THR A 107 35.23 -0.51 -39.73
CA THR A 107 35.14 0.01 -41.10
C THR A 107 36.44 -0.21 -41.84
N TYR A 108 36.37 -0.61 -43.10
CA TYR A 108 37.53 -0.76 -44.00
C TYR A 108 37.29 0.05 -45.26
N ARG A 109 38.37 0.70 -45.75
CA ARG A 109 38.35 1.44 -47.03
C ARG A 109 39.54 1.07 -47.87
N LYS A 110 39.28 0.77 -49.14
CA LYS A 110 40.33 0.54 -50.16
C LYS A 110 40.80 1.89 -50.73
N ILE A 111 42.09 2.14 -50.68
CA ILE A 111 42.75 3.36 -51.19
C ILE A 111 43.87 2.98 -52.12
N CYS A 112 43.95 3.70 -53.23
CA CYS A 112 45.05 3.52 -54.24
C CYS A 112 45.96 4.74 -54.22
N VAL A 113 47.25 4.55 -53.87
CA VAL A 113 48.23 5.63 -53.83
C VAL A 113 49.43 5.19 -54.66
N ASN A 114 49.86 6.00 -55.64
CA ASN A 114 51.01 5.70 -56.55
C ASN A 114 50.89 4.31 -57.16
N HIS A 115 49.75 3.94 -57.69
CA HIS A 115 49.41 2.63 -58.29
C HIS A 115 49.57 1.42 -57.36
N LYS A 116 49.63 1.65 -56.02
CA LYS A 116 49.60 0.60 -54.98
C LYS A 116 48.30 0.66 -54.20
N THR A 117 47.76 -0.51 -53.97
CA THR A 117 46.51 -0.65 -53.16
C THR A 117 46.86 -0.78 -51.69
N TYR A 118 46.13 -0.04 -50.86
CA TYR A 118 46.15 -0.08 -49.39
C TYR A 118 44.76 -0.20 -48.87
N TYR A 119 44.61 -0.81 -47.69
CA TYR A 119 43.36 -0.85 -46.95
C TYR A 119 43.58 -0.12 -45.65
N ILE A 120 42.70 0.85 -45.33
CA ILE A 120 42.65 1.52 -44.04
C ILE A 120 41.47 0.93 -43.29
N GLY A 121 41.73 0.37 -42.11
CA GLY A 121 40.71 -0.09 -41.19
C GLY A 121 40.62 0.81 -39.96
N MET A 122 39.43 0.94 -39.45
CA MET A 122 39.16 1.61 -38.19
C MET A 122 38.32 0.69 -37.34
N VAL A 123 38.70 0.56 -36.07
CA VAL A 123 37.98 -0.22 -35.04
C VAL A 123 37.59 0.70 -33.94
N ARG A 124 36.30 0.75 -33.64
CA ARG A 124 35.74 1.46 -32.49
C ARG A 124 35.22 0.46 -31.47
N ASP A 125 35.72 0.51 -30.25
CA ASP A 125 35.20 -0.31 -29.17
C ASP A 125 33.83 0.24 -28.74
N MET A 126 32.79 -0.57 -28.93
CA MET A 126 31.38 -0.27 -28.57
C MET A 126 30.96 -0.98 -27.30
N SER A 127 31.86 -1.69 -26.60
CA SER A 127 31.52 -2.53 -25.45
C SER A 127 30.84 -1.75 -24.31
N SER A 128 31.29 -0.51 -24.07
CA SER A 128 30.63 0.36 -23.08
C SER A 128 29.23 0.77 -23.53
N VAL A 129 29.07 1.15 -24.79
CA VAL A 129 27.77 1.57 -25.36
C VAL A 129 26.77 0.42 -25.35
N VAL A 130 27.21 -0.78 -25.76
CA VAL A 130 26.37 -2.00 -25.74
C VAL A 130 25.99 -2.37 -24.31
N LYS A 131 26.92 -2.26 -23.36
CA LYS A 131 26.64 -2.49 -21.93
C LYS A 131 25.65 -1.50 -21.40
N ASP A 132 25.84 -0.20 -21.69
CA ASP A 132 24.92 0.86 -21.25
C ASP A 132 23.52 0.68 -21.86
N GLN A 133 23.44 0.32 -23.16
CA GLN A 133 22.17 0.01 -23.81
C GLN A 133 21.46 -1.19 -23.18
N LYS A 134 22.17 -2.27 -22.87
CA LYS A 134 21.61 -3.43 -22.15
C LYS A 134 21.14 -3.04 -20.76
N GLN A 135 21.90 -2.20 -20.05
CA GLN A 135 21.54 -1.72 -18.74
C GLN A 135 20.29 -0.82 -18.79
N VAL A 136 20.24 0.12 -19.75
CA VAL A 136 19.05 0.95 -19.98
C VAL A 136 17.83 0.10 -20.34
N ALA A 137 18.00 -0.90 -21.25
CA ALA A 137 16.93 -1.81 -21.60
C ALA A 137 16.44 -2.62 -20.38
N HIS A 138 17.34 -3.04 -19.51
CA HIS A 138 16.99 -3.72 -18.26
C HIS A 138 16.21 -2.80 -17.32
N LEU A 139 16.68 -1.54 -17.12
CA LEU A 139 16.01 -0.54 -16.29
C LEU A 139 14.61 -0.17 -16.80
N LEU A 140 14.43 -0.18 -18.12
CA LEU A 140 13.12 0.12 -18.76
C LEU A 140 12.10 -1.02 -18.66
N ASN A 141 12.55 -2.24 -18.42
CA ASN A 141 11.72 -3.45 -18.52
C ASN A 141 11.55 -4.19 -17.19
N TYR A 142 12.42 -3.96 -16.21
CA TYR A 142 12.41 -4.67 -14.93
C TYR A 142 12.40 -3.72 -13.75
N ASP A 143 11.78 -4.15 -12.66
CA ASP A 143 11.79 -3.45 -11.38
C ASP A 143 13.15 -3.59 -10.70
N GLN A 144 13.71 -2.47 -10.23
CA GLN A 144 15.08 -2.44 -9.69
C GLN A 144 15.21 -3.15 -8.33
N LEU A 145 14.15 -3.17 -7.52
CA LEU A 145 14.19 -3.78 -6.19
C LEU A 145 14.14 -5.30 -6.27
N THR A 146 13.27 -5.83 -7.12
CA THR A 146 12.89 -7.25 -7.14
C THR A 146 13.46 -8.02 -8.34
N GLY A 147 13.91 -7.30 -9.38
CA GLY A 147 14.33 -7.90 -10.65
C GLY A 147 13.20 -8.57 -11.43
N LEU A 148 11.95 -8.35 -11.03
CA LEU A 148 10.78 -8.86 -11.76
C LEU A 148 10.48 -7.97 -12.97
N PRO A 149 9.79 -8.49 -14.00
CA PRO A 149 9.19 -7.70 -15.05
C PRO A 149 8.37 -6.55 -14.48
N ASN A 150 8.49 -5.37 -15.08
CA ASN A 150 7.67 -4.23 -14.69
C ASN A 150 6.31 -4.23 -15.43
N ARG A 151 5.47 -3.24 -15.16
CA ARG A 151 4.15 -3.09 -15.79
C ARG A 151 4.21 -3.10 -17.32
N LYS A 152 5.25 -2.51 -17.92
CA LYS A 152 5.40 -2.44 -19.39
C LYS A 152 5.57 -3.83 -20.00
N VAL A 153 6.43 -4.64 -19.41
CA VAL A 153 6.67 -6.03 -19.85
C VAL A 153 5.42 -6.88 -19.64
N PHE A 154 4.76 -6.73 -18.50
CA PHE A 154 3.51 -7.43 -18.22
C PHE A 154 2.45 -7.16 -19.31
N LEU A 155 2.23 -5.90 -19.66
CA LEU A 155 1.29 -5.50 -20.71
C LEU A 155 1.68 -6.10 -22.07
N SER A 156 2.95 -6.05 -22.44
CA SER A 156 3.43 -6.63 -23.71
C SER A 156 3.20 -8.13 -23.75
N GLN A 157 3.65 -8.87 -22.74
CA GLN A 157 3.49 -10.33 -22.68
C GLN A 157 2.02 -10.76 -22.67
N THR A 158 1.17 -10.02 -21.96
CA THR A 158 -0.28 -10.30 -21.97
C THR A 158 -0.87 -10.06 -23.36
N SER A 159 -0.49 -8.96 -24.03
CA SER A 159 -0.96 -8.67 -25.38
C SER A 159 -0.53 -9.72 -26.39
N ASP A 160 0.72 -10.18 -26.31
CA ASP A 160 1.26 -11.22 -27.19
C ASP A 160 0.48 -12.54 -27.02
N LEU A 161 0.17 -12.93 -25.78
CA LEU A 161 -0.64 -14.13 -25.50
C LEU A 161 -2.07 -14.02 -26.04
N LEU A 162 -2.69 -12.84 -25.96
CA LEU A 162 -4.06 -12.63 -26.47
C LEU A 162 -4.11 -12.63 -28.01
N LEU A 163 -3.00 -12.28 -28.69
CA LEU A 163 -2.93 -12.25 -30.15
C LEU A 163 -2.60 -13.63 -30.73
N ASP A 164 -1.74 -14.40 -30.09
CA ASP A 164 -1.22 -15.67 -30.64
C ASP A 164 -2.14 -16.86 -30.42
N SER A 165 -3.06 -16.78 -29.48
CA SER A 165 -3.96 -17.89 -29.19
C SER A 165 -5.32 -17.34 -28.69
N TYR A 166 -6.41 -17.94 -29.13
CA TYR A 166 -7.73 -17.79 -28.48
C TYR A 166 -7.74 -18.44 -27.08
N GLN A 167 -6.61 -18.37 -26.38
CA GLN A 167 -6.48 -18.96 -25.03
C GLN A 167 -7.10 -18.02 -24.01
N GLU A 168 -7.84 -18.62 -23.09
CA GLU A 168 -8.34 -17.91 -21.95
C GLU A 168 -7.19 -17.61 -21.00
N VAL A 169 -7.10 -16.38 -20.49
CA VAL A 169 -6.06 -15.96 -19.53
C VAL A 169 -6.67 -15.34 -18.29
N VAL A 170 -5.99 -15.52 -17.17
CA VAL A 170 -6.35 -14.91 -15.89
C VAL A 170 -5.29 -13.89 -15.50
N ILE A 171 -5.75 -12.67 -15.23
CA ILE A 171 -4.93 -11.62 -14.65
C ILE A 171 -5.26 -11.52 -13.16
N VAL A 172 -4.23 -11.62 -12.35
CA VAL A 172 -4.31 -11.46 -10.90
C VAL A 172 -3.54 -10.22 -10.51
N ARG A 173 -4.18 -9.28 -9.81
CA ARG A 173 -3.50 -8.19 -9.11
C ARG A 173 -3.60 -8.39 -7.62
N PHE A 174 -2.51 -8.14 -6.92
CA PHE A 174 -2.52 -8.24 -5.47
C PHE A 174 -1.57 -7.23 -4.83
N ASN A 175 -1.89 -6.86 -3.60
CA ASN A 175 -1.09 -5.95 -2.79
C ASN A 175 -0.82 -6.54 -1.41
N ILE A 176 0.30 -6.14 -0.82
CA ILE A 176 0.58 -6.40 0.60
C ILE A 176 -0.27 -5.44 1.45
N ASP A 177 -1.11 -6.01 2.31
CA ASP A 177 -1.99 -5.22 3.16
C ASP A 177 -1.22 -4.39 4.19
N ARG A 178 -1.72 -3.20 4.50
CA ARG A 178 -1.11 -2.25 5.44
C ARG A 178 0.35 -1.89 5.12
N TYR A 179 0.76 -1.98 3.85
CA TYR A 179 2.13 -1.73 3.40
C TYR A 179 2.71 -0.40 3.93
N ARG A 180 1.93 0.68 3.91
CA ARG A 180 2.37 1.99 4.43
C ARG A 180 2.72 1.95 5.92
N ASN A 181 1.94 1.21 6.72
CA ASN A 181 2.20 1.03 8.14
C ASN A 181 3.47 0.21 8.36
N LEU A 182 3.64 -0.87 7.59
CA LEU A 182 4.86 -1.67 7.60
C LEU A 182 6.08 -0.85 7.18
N ALA A 183 5.97 -0.04 6.13
CA ALA A 183 7.04 0.84 5.68
C ALA A 183 7.43 1.90 6.73
N SER A 184 6.44 2.46 7.44
CA SER A 184 6.68 3.40 8.53
C SER A 184 7.36 2.75 9.74
N LEU A 185 7.03 1.49 10.03
CA LEU A 185 7.60 0.74 11.15
C LEU A 185 9.03 0.25 10.87
N LEU A 186 9.27 -0.26 9.65
CA LEU A 186 10.51 -0.94 9.27
C LEU A 186 11.57 0.00 8.67
N GLY A 187 11.18 1.17 8.26
CA GLY A 187 12.02 2.07 7.48
C GLY A 187 12.29 1.58 6.05
N PRO A 188 13.03 2.36 5.23
CA PRO A 188 13.24 2.06 3.82
C PRO A 188 13.96 0.73 3.56
N ASP A 189 14.99 0.41 4.34
CA ASP A 189 15.78 -0.82 4.14
C ASP A 189 15.01 -2.06 4.59
N GLY A 190 14.30 -1.96 5.71
CA GLY A 190 13.50 -3.07 6.24
C GLY A 190 12.35 -3.44 5.32
N ILE A 191 11.61 -2.47 4.77
CA ILE A 191 10.52 -2.74 3.85
C ILE A 191 11.03 -3.31 2.52
N ASN A 192 12.18 -2.84 2.01
CA ASN A 192 12.80 -3.39 0.81
C ASN A 192 13.22 -4.86 1.02
N THR A 193 13.75 -5.19 2.19
CA THR A 193 14.10 -6.57 2.56
C THR A 193 12.85 -7.45 2.64
N LEU A 194 11.78 -6.96 3.26
CA LEU A 194 10.49 -7.66 3.31
C LEU A 194 9.95 -7.98 1.91
N VAL A 195 9.95 -7.00 1.00
CA VAL A 195 9.49 -7.17 -0.39
C VAL A 195 10.33 -8.21 -1.14
N LYS A 196 11.66 -8.18 -0.99
CA LYS A 196 12.56 -9.19 -1.61
C LYS A 196 12.29 -10.60 -1.08
N ASN A 197 12.11 -10.74 0.24
CA ASN A 197 11.81 -12.02 0.87
C ASN A 197 10.42 -12.53 0.44
N PHE A 198 9.44 -11.65 0.31
CA PHE A 198 8.12 -11.95 -0.21
C PHE A 198 8.21 -12.50 -1.64
N VAL A 199 8.90 -11.79 -2.54
CA VAL A 199 9.10 -12.21 -3.94
C VAL A 199 9.85 -13.55 -4.01
N THR A 200 10.88 -13.74 -3.21
CA THR A 200 11.64 -15.00 -3.15
C THR A 200 10.75 -16.16 -2.73
N ARG A 201 9.93 -15.97 -1.71
CA ARG A 201 8.99 -16.98 -1.22
C ARG A 201 7.94 -17.32 -2.28
N LEU A 202 7.41 -16.31 -2.97
CA LEU A 202 6.43 -16.50 -4.04
C LEU A 202 7.03 -17.27 -5.23
N LYS A 203 8.25 -16.94 -5.67
CA LYS A 203 8.96 -17.69 -6.72
C LYS A 203 9.13 -19.18 -6.39
N ASN A 204 9.24 -19.52 -5.10
CA ASN A 204 9.37 -20.90 -4.64
C ASN A 204 8.06 -21.69 -4.61
N LEU A 205 6.89 -21.05 -4.77
CA LEU A 205 5.58 -21.73 -4.80
C LEU A 205 5.37 -22.61 -6.04
N LYS A 206 6.19 -22.44 -7.10
CA LYS A 206 6.06 -23.19 -8.37
C LYS A 206 4.62 -23.20 -8.88
N LEU A 207 4.08 -22.01 -9.14
CA LEU A 207 2.73 -21.87 -9.67
C LEU A 207 2.66 -22.40 -11.09
N ASP A 208 1.74 -23.34 -11.34
CA ASP A 208 1.57 -23.97 -12.66
C ASP A 208 0.90 -23.00 -13.64
N ASN A 209 1.27 -23.03 -14.91
CA ASN A 209 0.77 -22.17 -15.99
C ASN A 209 0.96 -20.66 -15.74
N LEU A 210 1.84 -20.28 -14.82
CA LEU A 210 2.23 -18.91 -14.63
C LEU A 210 3.11 -18.44 -15.80
N GLN A 211 2.60 -17.50 -16.58
CA GLN A 211 3.29 -16.93 -17.76
C GLN A 211 4.12 -15.70 -17.38
N CYS A 212 3.64 -14.90 -16.45
CA CYS A 212 4.34 -13.70 -16.00
C CYS A 212 4.09 -13.45 -14.52
N PHE A 213 5.15 -13.10 -13.80
CA PHE A 213 5.10 -12.52 -12.46
C PHE A 213 5.80 -11.16 -12.50
N SER A 214 5.06 -10.10 -12.20
CA SER A 214 5.50 -8.72 -12.32
C SER A 214 5.35 -7.93 -11.03
N HIS A 215 6.22 -6.94 -10.86
CA HIS A 215 6.16 -5.96 -9.79
C HIS A 215 5.94 -4.57 -10.40
N PHE A 216 4.84 -3.90 -10.00
CA PHE A 216 4.48 -2.58 -10.52
C PHE A 216 5.01 -1.44 -9.65
N GLY A 217 5.66 -1.80 -8.54
CA GLY A 217 6.25 -0.89 -7.57
C GLY A 217 5.54 -0.90 -6.21
N GLY A 218 6.28 -0.66 -5.15
CA GLY A 218 5.75 -0.64 -3.78
C GLY A 218 5.18 -1.98 -3.34
N ASP A 219 3.88 -2.03 -3.09
CA ASP A 219 3.12 -3.23 -2.70
C ASP A 219 2.38 -3.90 -3.87
N ASP A 220 2.47 -3.36 -5.10
CA ASP A 220 1.62 -3.74 -6.24
C ASP A 220 2.27 -4.79 -7.14
N PHE A 221 1.64 -5.95 -7.23
CA PHE A 221 2.11 -7.09 -8.00
C PHE A 221 1.04 -7.59 -8.98
N ALA A 222 1.49 -8.26 -10.04
CA ALA A 222 0.61 -8.90 -10.99
C ALA A 222 1.12 -10.29 -11.41
N LEU A 223 0.18 -11.25 -11.56
CA LEU A 223 0.42 -12.56 -12.12
C LEU A 223 -0.45 -12.73 -13.37
N LEU A 224 0.11 -13.39 -14.36
CA LEU A 224 -0.58 -13.78 -15.58
C LEU A 224 -0.56 -15.28 -15.69
N PHE A 225 -1.74 -15.90 -15.72
CA PHE A 225 -1.90 -17.35 -15.89
C PHE A 225 -2.54 -17.66 -17.24
N GLU A 226 -2.10 -18.74 -17.84
CA GLU A 226 -2.84 -19.40 -18.90
C GLU A 226 -3.99 -20.19 -18.28
N PHE A 227 -5.22 -19.92 -18.74
CA PHE A 227 -6.42 -20.46 -18.11
C PHE A 227 -6.83 -21.77 -18.75
N ASN A 228 -6.67 -22.88 -18.02
CA ASN A 228 -7.14 -24.20 -18.43
C ASN A 228 -8.30 -24.72 -17.56
N ASP A 229 -8.37 -24.31 -16.30
CA ASP A 229 -9.43 -24.68 -15.33
C ASP A 229 -9.49 -23.63 -14.21
N ALA A 230 -10.70 -23.08 -13.98
CA ALA A 230 -10.96 -22.11 -12.91
C ALA A 230 -10.59 -22.65 -11.52
N ASN A 231 -10.82 -23.93 -11.26
CA ASN A 231 -10.51 -24.54 -9.97
C ASN A 231 -9.00 -24.61 -9.73
N MET A 232 -8.21 -24.83 -10.78
CA MET A 232 -6.76 -24.86 -10.69
C MET A 232 -6.18 -23.49 -10.31
N VAL A 233 -6.66 -22.44 -10.95
CA VAL A 233 -6.23 -21.07 -10.60
C VAL A 233 -6.65 -20.72 -9.16
N ARG A 234 -7.87 -21.07 -8.73
CA ARG A 234 -8.32 -20.89 -7.35
C ARG A 234 -7.38 -21.56 -6.36
N HIS A 235 -7.05 -22.82 -6.58
CA HIS A 235 -6.15 -23.58 -5.69
C HIS A 235 -4.75 -22.93 -5.61
N GLN A 236 -4.26 -22.35 -6.71
CA GLN A 236 -2.98 -21.64 -6.71
C GLN A 236 -3.05 -20.31 -5.95
N LEU A 237 -4.18 -19.58 -6.05
CA LEU A 237 -4.42 -18.39 -5.26
C LEU A 237 -4.58 -18.70 -3.77
N ASP A 238 -5.23 -19.81 -3.41
CA ASP A 238 -5.28 -20.28 -2.03
C ASP A 238 -3.87 -20.59 -1.50
N SER A 239 -3.01 -21.19 -2.32
CA SER A 239 -1.61 -21.44 -1.97
C SER A 239 -0.82 -20.14 -1.78
N LEU A 240 -1.13 -19.09 -2.55
CA LEU A 240 -0.58 -17.76 -2.41
C LEU A 240 -0.99 -17.12 -1.07
N MET A 241 -2.27 -17.23 -0.69
CA MET A 241 -2.77 -16.76 0.60
C MET A 241 -2.10 -17.50 1.78
N GLN A 242 -2.07 -18.84 1.73
CA GLN A 242 -1.42 -19.68 2.75
C GLN A 242 0.08 -19.38 2.92
N MET A 243 0.77 -18.99 1.84
CA MET A 243 2.16 -18.54 1.93
C MET A 243 2.32 -17.36 2.90
N CYS A 244 1.32 -16.47 2.94
CA CYS A 244 1.32 -15.27 3.76
C CYS A 244 1.05 -15.54 5.26
N GLU A 245 0.42 -16.67 5.60
CA GLU A 245 0.20 -17.08 7.01
C GLU A 245 1.50 -17.32 7.78
N ARG A 246 2.60 -17.59 7.05
CA ARG A 246 3.90 -17.81 7.67
C ARG A 246 4.65 -16.49 7.83
N PRO A 247 5.22 -16.19 8.99
CA PRO A 247 5.94 -14.94 9.21
C PRO A 247 7.16 -14.81 8.30
N PHE A 248 7.50 -13.57 7.99
CA PHE A 248 8.71 -13.20 7.27
C PHE A 248 9.78 -12.78 8.27
N SER A 249 11.01 -13.22 8.06
CA SER A 249 12.19 -12.80 8.80
C SER A 249 12.88 -11.65 8.06
N LEU A 250 13.30 -10.62 8.75
CA LEU A 250 14.04 -9.49 8.15
C LEU A 250 15.55 -9.72 8.11
N ASP A 251 16.07 -10.59 8.97
CA ASP A 251 17.51 -10.87 9.06
C ASP A 251 17.75 -12.33 9.45
N GLU A 252 18.55 -13.03 8.66
CA GLU A 252 19.07 -14.37 9.01
C GLU A 252 20.18 -14.29 10.06
N ASN A 253 20.73 -13.11 10.37
CA ASN A 253 21.96 -12.92 11.15
C ASN A 253 21.83 -12.08 12.43
N THR A 254 20.67 -11.53 12.78
CA THR A 254 20.50 -10.76 14.02
C THR A 254 19.63 -11.50 15.05
N ALA A 255 20.07 -11.48 16.30
CA ALA A 255 19.39 -12.11 17.44
C ALA A 255 18.02 -11.47 17.80
N THR A 256 17.54 -10.51 17.06
CA THR A 256 16.19 -9.95 17.12
C THR A 256 15.32 -10.58 16.04
N ASP A 257 14.73 -11.71 16.40
CA ASP A 257 13.82 -12.53 15.57
C ASP A 257 12.46 -11.82 15.42
N ALA A 258 12.45 -10.64 14.79
CA ALA A 258 11.22 -9.91 14.50
C ALA A 258 10.46 -10.64 13.40
N LYS A 259 9.46 -11.43 13.79
CA LYS A 259 8.55 -12.13 12.91
C LYS A 259 7.48 -11.17 12.41
N ILE A 260 7.41 -10.95 11.10
CA ILE A 260 6.44 -10.07 10.47
C ILE A 260 5.43 -10.91 9.71
N TYR A 261 4.17 -10.75 10.06
CA TYR A 261 3.05 -11.34 9.33
C TYR A 261 2.58 -10.33 8.27
N CYS A 262 2.47 -10.80 7.04
CA CYS A 262 1.96 -10.02 5.91
C CYS A 262 0.74 -10.72 5.34
N HIS A 263 -0.36 -10.00 5.21
CA HIS A 263 -1.54 -10.43 4.50
C HIS A 263 -1.56 -9.78 3.12
N ILE A 264 -2.32 -10.34 2.21
CA ILE A 264 -2.47 -9.81 0.85
C ILE A 264 -3.95 -9.76 0.47
N SER A 265 -4.31 -8.71 -0.25
CA SER A 265 -5.60 -8.63 -0.92
C SER A 265 -5.42 -8.92 -2.40
N VAL A 266 -6.32 -9.70 -2.99
CA VAL A 266 -6.19 -10.22 -4.35
C VAL A 266 -7.43 -9.88 -5.17
N GLY A 267 -7.23 -9.30 -6.36
CA GLY A 267 -8.26 -9.08 -7.37
C GLY A 267 -7.96 -9.83 -8.65
N VAL A 268 -8.97 -10.47 -9.22
CA VAL A 268 -8.84 -11.38 -10.36
C VAL A 268 -9.79 -10.96 -11.48
N SER A 269 -9.28 -10.94 -12.71
CA SER A 269 -10.09 -10.82 -13.93
C SER A 269 -9.66 -11.87 -14.95
N TYR A 270 -10.54 -12.22 -15.86
CA TYR A 270 -10.26 -13.25 -16.87
C TYR A 270 -10.80 -12.88 -18.25
N PHE A 271 -10.01 -13.22 -19.26
CA PHE A 271 -10.32 -13.07 -20.68
C PHE A 271 -11.00 -14.34 -21.20
N PRO A 272 -12.00 -14.25 -22.09
CA PRO A 272 -12.57 -13.01 -22.63
C PRO A 272 -13.75 -12.45 -21.83
N THR A 273 -14.17 -13.12 -20.77
CA THR A 273 -15.47 -12.87 -20.10
C THR A 273 -15.53 -11.47 -19.47
N ASN A 274 -14.43 -10.99 -18.89
CA ASN A 274 -14.46 -9.70 -18.22
C ASN A 274 -14.16 -8.55 -19.21
N ASP A 275 -13.21 -8.72 -20.12
CA ASP A 275 -12.84 -7.72 -21.11
C ASP A 275 -12.13 -8.39 -22.29
N ASP A 276 -12.08 -7.70 -23.45
CA ASP A 276 -11.34 -8.11 -24.64
C ASP A 276 -9.98 -7.39 -24.78
N GLU A 277 -9.72 -6.36 -23.96
CA GLU A 277 -8.47 -5.62 -23.92
C GLU A 277 -7.69 -5.85 -22.61
N VAL A 278 -6.35 -5.94 -22.72
CA VAL A 278 -5.45 -6.11 -21.57
C VAL A 278 -5.61 -5.01 -20.53
N THR A 279 -5.74 -3.77 -20.98
CA THR A 279 -5.92 -2.60 -20.11
C THR A 279 -7.23 -2.64 -19.35
N GLY A 280 -8.29 -3.12 -20.00
CA GLY A 280 -9.59 -3.35 -19.39
C GLY A 280 -9.54 -4.45 -18.34
N LEU A 281 -8.90 -5.58 -18.65
CA LEU A 281 -8.72 -6.69 -17.71
C LEU A 281 -7.93 -6.25 -16.46
N LEU A 282 -6.81 -5.53 -16.64
CA LEU A 282 -6.04 -5.00 -15.51
C LEU A 282 -6.87 -4.06 -14.63
N THR A 283 -7.67 -3.20 -15.25
CA THR A 283 -8.56 -2.27 -14.53
C THR A 283 -9.62 -3.03 -13.74
N LYS A 284 -10.17 -4.11 -14.29
CA LYS A 284 -11.16 -4.96 -13.62
C LYS A 284 -10.57 -5.77 -12.48
N ALA A 285 -9.35 -6.31 -12.64
CA ALA A 285 -8.63 -6.93 -11.54
C ALA A 285 -8.32 -5.92 -10.41
N GLU A 286 -7.97 -4.66 -10.76
CA GLU A 286 -7.76 -3.59 -9.80
C GLU A 286 -9.03 -3.23 -9.02
N LYS A 287 -10.19 -3.14 -9.71
CA LYS A 287 -11.48 -2.91 -9.07
C LYS A 287 -11.84 -4.01 -8.07
N ALA A 288 -11.64 -5.28 -8.45
CA ALA A 288 -11.85 -6.42 -7.56
C ALA A 288 -10.92 -6.37 -6.34
N LEU A 289 -9.63 -6.04 -6.54
CA LEU A 289 -8.66 -5.83 -5.47
C LEU A 289 -9.07 -4.70 -4.52
N HIS A 290 -9.52 -3.57 -5.08
CA HIS A 290 -10.00 -2.44 -4.28
C HIS A 290 -11.23 -2.81 -3.45
N TYR A 291 -12.15 -3.58 -4.02
CA TYR A 291 -13.33 -4.09 -3.32
C TYR A 291 -12.93 -4.96 -2.11
N VAL A 292 -11.97 -5.90 -2.26
CA VAL A 292 -11.44 -6.68 -1.13
C VAL A 292 -10.90 -5.78 -0.03
N LYS A 293 -10.09 -4.78 -0.40
CA LYS A 293 -9.51 -3.83 0.58
C LYS A 293 -10.59 -3.06 1.36
N GLN A 294 -11.69 -2.72 0.71
CA GLN A 294 -12.83 -2.06 1.38
C GLN A 294 -13.58 -2.98 2.35
N GLN A 295 -13.56 -4.30 2.09
CA GLN A 295 -14.18 -5.30 2.98
C GLN A 295 -13.28 -5.73 4.15
N GLY A 296 -12.07 -5.16 4.27
CA GLY A 296 -11.13 -5.45 5.37
C GLY A 296 -9.80 -6.04 4.93
N GLY A 297 -9.65 -6.40 3.67
CA GLY A 297 -8.45 -7.03 3.11
C GLY A 297 -8.38 -8.54 3.35
N ASP A 298 -7.21 -9.14 3.08
CA ASP A 298 -6.88 -10.55 3.34
C ASP A 298 -7.85 -11.55 2.69
N ASP A 299 -8.24 -11.30 1.43
CA ASP A 299 -9.20 -12.13 0.70
C ASP A 299 -8.95 -12.05 -0.81
N ILE A 300 -9.65 -12.92 -1.56
CA ILE A 300 -9.60 -13.02 -3.02
C ILE A 300 -10.95 -12.64 -3.59
N CYS A 301 -11.00 -11.69 -4.51
CA CYS A 301 -12.21 -11.35 -5.25
C CYS A 301 -12.02 -11.52 -6.76
N TRP A 302 -12.93 -12.28 -7.38
CA TRP A 302 -13.06 -12.37 -8.82
C TRP A 302 -13.96 -11.21 -9.28
N TYR A 303 -13.50 -10.49 -10.31
CA TYR A 303 -14.29 -9.39 -10.83
C TYR A 303 -15.66 -9.87 -11.35
N ASP A 304 -16.68 -9.18 -10.89
CA ASP A 304 -18.06 -9.28 -11.35
C ASP A 304 -18.59 -7.85 -11.58
N ALA A 305 -19.52 -7.68 -12.51
CA ALA A 305 -20.14 -6.38 -12.80
C ALA A 305 -20.84 -5.75 -11.58
N ALA A 306 -21.26 -6.55 -10.61
CA ALA A 306 -21.80 -6.09 -9.33
C ALA A 306 -20.79 -5.25 -8.51
N ILE A 307 -19.48 -5.44 -8.74
CA ILE A 307 -18.42 -4.64 -8.10
C ILE A 307 -18.47 -3.18 -8.59
N ASP A 308 -18.77 -2.96 -9.86
CA ASP A 308 -18.89 -1.61 -10.41
C ASP A 308 -20.06 -0.87 -9.79
N GLU A 309 -21.19 -1.56 -9.60
CA GLU A 309 -22.35 -0.99 -8.92
C GLU A 309 -22.05 -0.70 -7.44
N ALA A 310 -21.37 -1.61 -6.73
CA ALA A 310 -20.96 -1.42 -5.35
C ALA A 310 -19.96 -0.26 -5.21
N THR A 311 -19.01 -0.13 -6.13
CA THR A 311 -18.01 0.95 -6.13
C THR A 311 -18.64 2.30 -6.45
N ALA A 312 -19.54 2.35 -7.45
CA ALA A 312 -20.31 3.56 -7.76
C ALA A 312 -21.18 3.97 -6.56
N GLY A 313 -21.84 3.01 -5.92
CA GLY A 313 -22.61 3.23 -4.70
C GLY A 313 -21.77 3.76 -3.54
N SER A 314 -20.53 3.30 -3.39
CA SER A 314 -19.61 3.79 -2.36
C SER A 314 -19.20 5.25 -2.58
N LEU A 315 -18.86 5.64 -3.82
CA LEU A 315 -18.55 7.03 -4.17
C LEU A 315 -19.75 7.98 -3.97
N GLN A 316 -20.93 7.51 -4.35
CA GLN A 316 -22.17 8.25 -4.12
C GLN A 316 -22.43 8.41 -2.63
N LEU A 317 -22.26 7.34 -1.85
CA LEU A 317 -22.43 7.36 -0.39
C LEU A 317 -21.44 8.32 0.28
N GLU A 318 -20.17 8.35 -0.16
CA GLU A 318 -19.20 9.34 0.34
C GLU A 318 -19.68 10.78 0.11
N ALA A 319 -20.15 11.09 -1.11
CA ALA A 319 -20.67 12.42 -1.43
C ALA A 319 -21.90 12.76 -0.57
N GLU A 320 -22.82 11.80 -0.39
CA GLU A 320 -24.00 11.95 0.47
C GLU A 320 -23.60 12.19 1.94
N LEU A 321 -22.60 11.47 2.47
CA LEU A 321 -22.11 11.63 3.85
C LEU A 321 -21.46 13.00 4.06
N ARG A 322 -20.65 13.49 3.11
CA ARG A 322 -20.05 14.84 3.19
C ARG A 322 -21.14 15.93 3.17
N ALA A 323 -22.15 15.79 2.31
CA ALA A 323 -23.28 16.68 2.28
C ALA A 323 -24.09 16.62 3.59
N ALA A 324 -24.30 15.42 4.14
CA ALA A 324 -25.03 15.21 5.38
C ALA A 324 -24.42 15.95 6.58
N THR A 325 -23.07 16.02 6.64
CA THR A 325 -22.36 16.77 7.69
C THR A 325 -22.61 18.28 7.61
N THR A 326 -22.64 18.83 6.36
CA THR A 326 -22.84 20.28 6.15
C THR A 326 -24.31 20.70 6.22
N GLU A 327 -25.24 19.82 5.87
CA GLU A 327 -26.68 20.08 5.81
C GLU A 327 -27.44 19.72 7.10
N ASN A 328 -26.72 19.40 8.18
CA ASN A 328 -27.31 19.01 9.48
C ASN A 328 -28.23 17.78 9.41
N GLN A 329 -27.93 16.81 8.52
CA GLN A 329 -28.73 15.60 8.40
C GLN A 329 -28.41 14.55 9.48
N PHE A 330 -27.25 14.64 10.14
CA PHE A 330 -26.94 13.84 11.31
C PHE A 330 -27.54 14.47 12.56
N VAL A 331 -28.32 13.70 13.29
CA VAL A 331 -29.04 14.16 14.48
C VAL A 331 -28.84 13.19 15.65
N PRO A 332 -28.70 13.70 16.90
CA PRO A 332 -28.66 12.86 18.07
C PRO A 332 -30.05 12.33 18.45
N TYR A 333 -30.11 11.06 18.75
CA TYR A 333 -31.21 10.43 19.46
C TYR A 333 -30.72 10.04 20.85
N TYR A 334 -31.52 10.27 21.87
CA TYR A 334 -31.15 10.18 23.26
C TYR A 334 -31.75 8.93 23.90
N GLN A 335 -30.89 7.99 24.35
CA GLN A 335 -31.33 6.82 25.11
C GLN A 335 -31.15 7.08 26.59
N PRO A 336 -32.21 6.94 27.42
CA PRO A 336 -32.12 7.26 28.84
C PRO A 336 -31.29 6.24 29.61
N LYS A 337 -30.45 6.75 30.53
CA LYS A 337 -29.71 6.02 31.56
C LYS A 337 -30.38 6.20 32.91
N PHE A 338 -30.50 5.12 33.63
CA PHE A 338 -31.26 5.10 34.89
C PHE A 338 -30.39 4.68 36.08
N GLU A 339 -30.66 5.26 37.21
CA GLU A 339 -30.27 4.66 38.46
C GLU A 339 -31.21 3.47 38.75
N LEU A 340 -30.63 2.27 38.88
CA LEU A 340 -31.40 1.02 38.94
C LEU A 340 -32.27 0.92 40.20
N ALA A 341 -31.83 1.51 41.33
CA ALA A 341 -32.52 1.45 42.60
C ALA A 341 -33.77 2.34 42.64
N THR A 342 -33.70 3.54 42.06
CA THR A 342 -34.76 4.55 42.14
C THR A 342 -35.59 4.64 40.87
N GLY A 343 -35.10 4.15 39.75
CA GLY A 343 -35.71 4.32 38.44
C GLY A 343 -35.67 5.78 37.94
N ILE A 344 -34.75 6.59 38.44
CA ILE A 344 -34.56 8.00 38.05
C ILE A 344 -33.65 8.08 36.86
N ILE A 345 -33.98 8.92 35.87
CA ILE A 345 -33.12 9.25 34.74
C ILE A 345 -31.95 10.12 35.22
N ILE A 346 -30.72 9.59 35.10
CA ILE A 346 -29.49 10.27 35.51
C ILE A 346 -28.79 10.93 34.35
N GLY A 347 -29.01 10.45 33.13
CA GLY A 347 -28.41 10.96 31.91
C GLY A 347 -28.97 10.28 30.67
N PHE A 348 -28.33 10.58 29.53
CA PHE A 348 -28.67 9.98 28.24
C PHE A 348 -27.41 9.61 27.48
N GLU A 349 -27.51 8.60 26.65
CA GLU A 349 -26.51 8.35 25.59
C GLU A 349 -27.03 8.94 24.28
N ALA A 350 -26.21 9.75 23.62
CA ALA A 350 -26.48 10.34 22.31
C ALA A 350 -26.03 9.42 21.20
N LEU A 351 -26.99 8.82 20.55
CA LEU A 351 -26.81 7.89 19.45
C LEU A 351 -27.11 8.58 18.13
N VAL A 352 -26.12 8.67 17.24
CA VAL A 352 -26.29 9.30 15.92
C VAL A 352 -27.39 8.62 15.11
N ARG A 353 -28.15 9.42 14.37
CA ARG A 353 -29.10 8.98 13.33
C ARG A 353 -28.86 9.87 12.10
N TRP A 354 -29.05 9.31 10.92
CA TRP A 354 -28.98 10.06 9.68
C TRP A 354 -30.38 10.27 9.13
N GLN A 355 -30.85 11.51 9.10
CA GLN A 355 -32.09 11.91 8.44
C GLN A 355 -31.83 12.05 6.93
N HIS A 356 -31.79 10.92 6.23
CA HIS A 356 -31.48 10.89 4.82
C HIS A 356 -32.67 11.46 4.00
N PRO A 357 -32.41 12.37 3.04
CA PRO A 357 -33.47 13.05 2.29
C PRO A 357 -34.46 12.12 1.58
N THR A 358 -34.02 10.98 1.10
CA THR A 358 -34.83 10.02 0.33
C THR A 358 -35.06 8.68 1.03
N ARG A 359 -34.16 8.26 1.94
CA ARG A 359 -34.23 6.95 2.63
C ARG A 359 -34.84 7.02 4.03
N GLY A 360 -35.18 8.25 4.49
CA GLY A 360 -35.72 8.47 5.84
C GLY A 360 -34.64 8.33 6.93
N LEU A 361 -35.07 7.89 8.12
CA LEU A 361 -34.19 7.81 9.30
C LEU A 361 -33.33 6.53 9.28
N LEU A 362 -32.02 6.68 9.09
CA LEU A 362 -31.06 5.60 9.07
C LEU A 362 -30.35 5.44 10.42
N LYS A 363 -30.11 4.18 10.81
CA LYS A 363 -29.32 3.81 11.99
C LYS A 363 -27.82 3.73 11.65
N PRO A 364 -26.91 3.85 12.65
CA PRO A 364 -25.46 3.80 12.44
C PRO A 364 -24.97 2.62 11.61
N ILE A 365 -25.54 1.43 11.79
CA ILE A 365 -25.17 0.22 11.07
C ILE A 365 -25.18 0.38 9.53
N HIS A 366 -25.94 1.33 9.00
CA HIS A 366 -26.07 1.56 7.56
C HIS A 366 -25.03 2.54 6.99
N PHE A 367 -24.28 3.28 7.85
CA PHE A 367 -23.38 4.33 7.38
C PHE A 367 -22.08 4.49 8.18
N ILE A 368 -21.99 3.96 9.41
CA ILE A 368 -20.84 4.23 10.29
C ILE A 368 -19.52 3.68 9.69
N ASN A 369 -19.54 2.49 9.08
CA ASN A 369 -18.37 1.92 8.42
C ASN A 369 -17.90 2.81 7.26
N ALA A 370 -18.81 3.41 6.51
CA ALA A 370 -18.47 4.34 5.43
C ALA A 370 -17.87 5.64 6.00
N ILE A 371 -18.37 6.17 7.11
CA ILE A 371 -17.80 7.32 7.85
C ILE A 371 -16.32 7.02 8.20
N ILE A 372 -16.05 5.85 8.76
CA ILE A 372 -14.69 5.43 9.16
C ILE A 372 -13.80 5.28 7.92
N THR A 373 -14.28 4.58 6.89
CA THR A 373 -13.56 4.34 5.63
C THR A 373 -13.17 5.64 4.94
N HIS A 374 -14.08 6.61 4.89
CA HIS A 374 -13.86 7.91 4.25
C HIS A 374 -13.25 8.96 5.19
N LYS A 375 -12.84 8.55 6.42
CA LYS A 375 -12.19 9.40 7.45
C LYS A 375 -12.99 10.64 7.82
N LEU A 376 -14.29 10.48 7.96
CA LEU A 376 -15.24 11.54 8.34
C LEU A 376 -15.62 11.48 9.84
N SER A 377 -14.94 10.66 10.62
CA SER A 377 -15.27 10.42 12.04
C SER A 377 -15.17 11.70 12.87
N PHE A 378 -14.10 12.48 12.70
CA PHE A 378 -13.92 13.72 13.46
C PHE A 378 -14.94 14.79 13.09
N GLU A 379 -15.30 14.91 11.82
CA GLU A 379 -16.34 15.83 11.34
C GLU A 379 -17.72 15.43 11.91
N LEU A 380 -18.04 14.13 11.89
CA LEU A 380 -19.28 13.62 12.46
C LEU A 380 -19.33 13.88 13.99
N PHE A 381 -18.26 13.54 14.71
CA PHE A 381 -18.16 13.79 16.14
C PHE A 381 -18.35 15.27 16.46
N SER A 382 -17.62 16.15 15.74
CA SER A 382 -17.72 17.60 15.95
C SER A 382 -19.13 18.12 15.73
N HIS A 383 -19.79 17.65 14.67
CA HIS A 383 -21.17 18.02 14.38
C HIS A 383 -22.14 17.55 15.48
N MET A 384 -22.01 16.31 15.94
CA MET A 384 -22.82 15.75 17.03
C MET A 384 -22.56 16.48 18.35
N ALA A 385 -21.29 16.76 18.69
CA ALA A 385 -20.90 17.44 19.91
C ALA A 385 -21.50 18.86 20.01
N VAL A 386 -21.56 19.61 18.89
CA VAL A 386 -22.23 20.92 18.83
C VAL A 386 -23.71 20.81 19.14
N GLN A 387 -24.43 19.83 18.60
CA GLN A 387 -25.86 19.63 18.85
C GLN A 387 -26.12 19.21 20.30
N ILE A 388 -25.30 18.31 20.85
CA ILE A 388 -25.34 17.87 22.23
C ILE A 388 -25.10 19.05 23.20
N ALA A 389 -24.10 19.88 22.91
CA ALA A 389 -23.79 21.05 23.70
C ALA A 389 -24.97 22.06 23.74
N LYS A 390 -25.64 22.27 22.61
CA LYS A 390 -26.87 23.08 22.53
C LYS A 390 -27.99 22.47 23.36
N GLN A 391 -28.18 21.16 23.31
CA GLN A 391 -29.21 20.46 24.06
C GLN A 391 -28.93 20.54 25.56
N LEU A 392 -27.68 20.32 26.01
CA LEU A 392 -27.30 20.47 27.43
C LEU A 392 -27.53 21.90 27.94
N SER A 393 -27.15 22.91 27.14
CA SER A 393 -27.44 24.31 27.48
C SER A 393 -28.93 24.59 27.62
N THR A 394 -29.76 24.00 26.74
CA THR A 394 -31.24 24.13 26.83
C THR A 394 -31.78 23.47 28.09
N TRP A 395 -31.33 22.26 28.42
CA TRP A 395 -31.75 21.55 29.64
C TRP A 395 -31.30 22.27 30.89
N GLN A 396 -30.07 22.79 30.91
CA GLN A 396 -29.58 23.58 32.04
C GLN A 396 -30.44 24.85 32.31
N GLN A 397 -30.86 25.55 31.24
CA GLN A 397 -31.79 26.70 31.36
C GLN A 397 -33.17 26.32 31.92
N GLN A 398 -33.60 25.08 31.70
CA GLN A 398 -34.82 24.50 32.23
C GLN A 398 -34.67 23.93 33.65
N GLY A 399 -33.47 23.97 34.23
CA GLY A 399 -33.15 23.48 35.56
C GLY A 399 -32.84 21.97 35.62
N PHE A 400 -32.58 21.34 34.49
CA PHE A 400 -32.19 19.93 34.43
C PHE A 400 -30.66 19.78 34.55
N CYS A 401 -30.19 18.78 35.30
CA CYS A 401 -28.78 18.54 35.60
C CYS A 401 -28.23 17.24 34.99
N GLN A 402 -28.99 16.58 34.12
CA GLN A 402 -28.63 15.31 33.53
C GLN A 402 -27.41 15.48 32.58
N HIS A 403 -26.59 14.44 32.55
CA HIS A 403 -25.45 14.38 31.61
C HIS A 403 -25.84 13.74 30.27
N ILE A 404 -25.06 14.02 29.24
CA ILE A 404 -25.15 13.32 27.95
C ILE A 404 -23.82 12.69 27.65
N CYS A 405 -23.86 11.40 27.26
CA CYS A 405 -22.70 10.67 26.78
C CYS A 405 -22.62 10.72 25.24
N ILE A 406 -21.43 10.88 24.72
CA ILE A 406 -21.12 10.81 23.28
C ILE A 406 -20.02 9.79 23.02
N ASN A 407 -20.22 8.96 22.03
CA ASN A 407 -19.22 7.97 21.60
C ASN A 407 -18.09 8.62 20.82
N ALA A 408 -16.85 8.25 21.11
CA ALA A 408 -15.64 8.65 20.38
C ALA A 408 -14.71 7.45 20.18
N ASP A 409 -14.08 7.38 19.00
CA ASP A 409 -13.19 6.31 18.60
C ASP A 409 -11.74 6.82 18.51
N ALA A 410 -10.77 5.91 18.28
CA ALA A 410 -9.36 6.23 18.12
C ALA A 410 -9.08 7.28 17.03
N ALA A 411 -9.92 7.34 16.01
CA ALA A 411 -9.80 8.30 14.91
C ALA A 411 -9.94 9.74 15.40
N GLU A 412 -10.93 10.03 16.27
CA GLU A 412 -11.17 11.34 16.84
C GLU A 412 -10.07 11.75 17.81
N PHE A 413 -9.63 10.83 18.68
CA PHE A 413 -8.53 11.08 19.62
C PHE A 413 -7.18 11.29 18.92
N SER A 414 -7.04 10.80 17.68
CA SER A 414 -5.84 11.06 16.88
C SER A 414 -5.80 12.47 16.29
N HIS A 415 -6.93 13.18 16.28
CA HIS A 415 -6.99 14.55 15.76
C HIS A 415 -6.38 15.54 16.76
N PRO A 416 -5.41 16.39 16.33
CA PRO A 416 -4.70 17.29 17.26
C PRO A 416 -5.61 18.27 18.00
N GLU A 417 -6.69 18.70 17.37
CA GLU A 417 -7.61 19.73 17.86
C GLU A 417 -8.77 19.18 18.71
N PHE A 418 -8.79 17.85 18.97
CA PHE A 418 -9.95 17.21 19.61
C PHE A 418 -10.29 17.81 20.98
N SER A 419 -9.34 17.86 21.91
CA SER A 419 -9.59 18.43 23.26
C SER A 419 -9.84 19.94 23.24
N GLU A 420 -9.21 20.68 22.32
CA GLU A 420 -9.44 22.11 22.14
C GLU A 420 -10.84 22.40 21.63
N MET A 421 -11.34 21.60 20.68
CA MET A 421 -12.70 21.68 20.17
C MET A 421 -13.70 21.42 21.28
N VAL A 422 -13.53 20.35 22.09
CA VAL A 422 -14.40 20.05 23.23
C VAL A 422 -14.37 21.19 24.25
N SER A 423 -13.20 21.69 24.62
CA SER A 423 -13.07 22.84 25.53
C SER A 423 -13.80 24.09 25.03
N SER A 424 -13.68 24.38 23.74
CA SER A 424 -14.36 25.51 23.11
C SER A 424 -15.90 25.39 23.19
N LEU A 425 -16.43 24.18 23.00
CA LEU A 425 -17.88 23.91 23.11
C LEU A 425 -18.37 24.14 24.53
N LEU A 426 -17.64 23.68 25.56
CA LEU A 426 -18.01 23.91 26.97
C LEU A 426 -18.12 25.40 27.26
N VAL A 427 -17.18 26.19 26.83
CA VAL A 427 -17.15 27.65 27.04
C VAL A 427 -18.26 28.34 26.24
N GLN A 428 -18.38 28.04 24.95
CA GLN A 428 -19.33 28.69 24.04
C GLN A 428 -20.77 28.47 24.47
N HIS A 429 -21.13 27.25 24.90
CA HIS A 429 -22.49 26.90 25.32
C HIS A 429 -22.72 27.02 26.82
N ARG A 430 -21.67 27.41 27.57
CA ARG A 430 -21.71 27.59 29.05
C ARG A 430 -22.23 26.36 29.79
N ILE A 431 -21.83 25.17 29.32
CA ILE A 431 -22.16 23.89 29.94
C ILE A 431 -21.05 23.45 30.89
N SER A 432 -21.46 22.76 31.92
CA SER A 432 -20.51 22.22 32.89
C SER A 432 -19.84 20.94 32.33
N ALA A 433 -18.53 20.83 32.48
CA ALA A 433 -17.77 19.73 31.90
C ALA A 433 -18.31 18.33 32.35
N HIS A 434 -18.74 18.22 33.61
CA HIS A 434 -19.27 16.95 34.13
C HIS A 434 -20.65 16.57 33.57
N GLN A 435 -21.28 17.41 32.75
CA GLN A 435 -22.52 17.07 32.04
C GLN A 435 -22.26 16.48 30.66
N LEU A 436 -21.03 16.56 30.15
CA LEU A 436 -20.61 15.90 28.92
C LEU A 436 -19.71 14.73 29.27
N HIS A 437 -20.16 13.51 28.98
CA HIS A 437 -19.35 12.32 29.12
C HIS A 437 -18.88 11.84 27.76
N ILE A 438 -17.68 11.31 27.68
CA ILE A 438 -17.13 10.73 26.43
C ILE A 438 -16.93 9.23 26.66
N GLU A 439 -17.52 8.43 25.79
CA GLU A 439 -17.43 6.97 25.80
C GLU A 439 -16.41 6.52 24.76
N VAL A 440 -15.49 5.63 25.16
CA VAL A 440 -14.37 5.16 24.38
C VAL A 440 -14.41 3.65 24.32
N THR A 441 -14.44 3.06 23.13
CA THR A 441 -14.44 1.61 23.00
C THR A 441 -13.10 0.99 23.39
N GLU A 442 -13.13 -0.24 23.90
CA GLU A 442 -11.93 -1.01 24.24
C GLU A 442 -10.96 -1.12 23.06
N SER A 443 -11.47 -1.38 21.85
CA SER A 443 -10.70 -1.51 20.62
C SER A 443 -9.92 -0.24 20.25
N SER A 444 -10.43 0.93 20.58
CA SER A 444 -9.79 2.23 20.36
C SER A 444 -8.48 2.39 21.16
N LEU A 445 -8.38 1.73 22.31
CA LEU A 445 -7.20 1.79 23.18
C LEU A 445 -6.05 0.88 22.72
N ILE A 446 -6.35 -0.19 21.99
CA ILE A 446 -5.38 -1.16 21.48
C ILE A 446 -4.43 -0.49 20.47
N GLN A 447 -4.92 0.47 19.71
CA GLN A 447 -4.10 1.28 18.82
C GLN A 447 -3.29 2.28 19.66
N ARG A 448 -2.14 1.83 20.21
CA ARG A 448 -1.24 2.61 21.08
C ARG A 448 -0.69 3.86 20.40
N HIS A 449 -1.52 4.86 20.21
CA HIS A 449 -1.06 6.17 19.80
C HIS A 449 -0.76 7.01 21.06
N ALA A 450 0.46 7.52 21.18
CA ALA A 450 0.83 8.45 22.26
C ALA A 450 -0.15 9.64 22.39
N ASN A 451 -0.82 9.99 21.30
CA ASN A 451 -1.84 11.02 21.27
C ASN A 451 -3.10 10.65 22.03
N VAL A 452 -3.58 9.40 22.02
CA VAL A 452 -4.82 8.99 22.73
C VAL A 452 -4.68 9.27 24.21
N LYS A 453 -3.61 8.82 24.84
CA LYS A 453 -3.35 9.06 26.28
C LYS A 453 -3.32 10.55 26.61
N LYS A 454 -2.64 11.33 25.77
CA LYS A 454 -2.55 12.78 25.94
C LYS A 454 -3.93 13.44 25.88
N GLN A 455 -4.75 13.08 24.89
CA GLN A 455 -6.09 13.64 24.73
C GLN A 455 -7.01 13.27 25.90
N LEU A 456 -7.01 12.01 26.35
CA LEU A 456 -7.81 11.57 27.50
C LEU A 456 -7.42 12.32 28.78
N ASN A 457 -6.14 12.53 29.03
CA ASN A 457 -5.70 13.32 30.18
C ASN A 457 -6.14 14.80 30.07
N LEU A 458 -6.04 15.41 28.90
CA LEU A 458 -6.53 16.78 28.70
C LEU A 458 -8.05 16.91 28.93
N LEU A 459 -8.84 15.94 28.46
CA LEU A 459 -10.27 15.91 28.73
C LEU A 459 -10.56 15.78 30.22
N LYS A 460 -9.79 14.97 30.91
CA LYS A 460 -9.92 14.82 32.37
C LYS A 460 -9.57 16.10 33.13
N GLU A 461 -8.51 16.81 32.70
CA GLU A 461 -8.15 18.14 33.25
C GLU A 461 -9.26 19.18 33.04
N LEU A 462 -10.03 19.08 31.95
CA LEU A 462 -11.23 19.88 31.71
C LEU A 462 -12.42 19.53 32.62
N GLY A 463 -12.38 18.38 33.32
CA GLY A 463 -13.43 17.87 34.16
C GLY A 463 -14.48 17.02 33.42
N ILE A 464 -14.16 16.55 32.21
CA ILE A 464 -14.97 15.62 31.42
C ILE A 464 -14.92 14.24 32.10
N CYS A 465 -16.07 13.57 32.20
CA CYS A 465 -16.14 12.17 32.63
C CYS A 465 -15.90 11.24 31.45
N LEU A 466 -15.04 10.24 31.67
CA LEU A 466 -14.64 9.26 30.64
C LEU A 466 -15.22 7.88 30.98
N ALA A 467 -15.82 7.22 30.01
CA ALA A 467 -16.36 5.87 30.14
C ALA A 467 -15.64 4.91 29.17
N LEU A 468 -15.30 3.74 29.66
CA LEU A 468 -14.81 2.65 28.82
C LEU A 468 -15.99 1.80 28.37
N ASP A 469 -16.22 1.75 27.05
CA ASP A 469 -17.34 1.07 26.44
C ASP A 469 -16.98 -0.34 25.95
N ASP A 470 -17.99 -1.20 25.77
CA ASP A 470 -17.90 -2.59 25.30
C ASP A 470 -16.91 -3.46 26.11
N PHE A 471 -16.77 -3.19 27.41
CA PHE A 471 -15.76 -3.85 28.25
C PHE A 471 -15.99 -5.36 28.33
N GLY A 472 -14.91 -6.11 28.03
CA GLY A 472 -14.86 -7.58 28.08
C GLY A 472 -15.12 -8.28 26.75
N THR A 473 -15.42 -7.56 25.69
CA THR A 473 -15.63 -8.14 24.35
C THR A 473 -14.33 -8.29 23.52
N GLY A 474 -13.25 -7.62 23.95
CA GLY A 474 -11.96 -7.59 23.27
C GLY A 474 -10.81 -8.17 24.09
N TYR A 475 -9.59 -7.82 23.72
CA TYR A 475 -8.35 -8.19 24.43
C TYR A 475 -8.03 -7.19 25.56
N ALA A 476 -9.01 -6.83 26.41
CA ALA A 476 -8.75 -5.90 27.50
C ALA A 476 -7.59 -6.39 28.35
N SER A 477 -6.48 -5.70 28.29
CA SER A 477 -5.47 -5.81 29.33
C SER A 477 -5.95 -4.97 30.50
N LEU A 478 -6.09 -5.57 31.69
CA LEU A 478 -6.34 -4.85 32.95
C LEU A 478 -5.37 -3.66 33.14
N SER A 479 -4.24 -3.67 32.42
CA SER A 479 -3.29 -2.56 32.39
C SER A 479 -3.89 -1.26 31.85
N TYR A 480 -4.87 -1.31 30.95
CA TYR A 480 -5.50 -0.08 30.40
C TYR A 480 -6.34 0.64 31.45
N LEU A 481 -7.04 -0.10 32.31
CA LEU A 481 -7.80 0.49 33.41
C LEU A 481 -6.91 1.20 34.45
N GLN A 482 -5.65 0.77 34.58
CA GLN A 482 -4.66 1.44 35.43
C GLN A 482 -3.96 2.62 34.73
N GLU A 483 -3.85 2.54 33.42
CA GLU A 483 -3.08 3.50 32.63
C GLU A 483 -3.89 4.75 32.22
N TYR A 484 -5.22 4.60 32.02
CA TYR A 484 -6.11 5.65 31.55
C TYR A 484 -7.11 6.10 32.64
N PRO A 485 -7.45 7.39 32.71
CA PRO A 485 -8.26 7.96 33.80
C PRO A 485 -9.76 7.81 33.59
N PHE A 486 -10.27 6.58 33.48
CA PHE A 486 -11.71 6.32 33.32
C PHE A 486 -12.47 6.46 34.64
N ASP A 487 -13.70 7.00 34.58
CA ASP A 487 -14.63 7.11 35.66
C ASP A 487 -15.68 6.00 35.65
N PHE A 488 -15.98 5.46 34.45
CA PHE A 488 -17.04 4.50 34.24
C PHE A 488 -16.55 3.32 33.41
N ILE A 489 -17.12 2.14 33.72
CA ILE A 489 -17.07 0.94 32.87
C ILE A 489 -18.50 0.64 32.42
N LYS A 490 -18.70 0.45 31.11
CA LYS A 490 -19.97 -0.02 30.55
C LYS A 490 -19.83 -1.52 30.25
N ILE A 491 -20.75 -2.31 30.82
CA ILE A 491 -20.79 -3.76 30.58
C ILE A 491 -21.64 -4.00 29.34
N ASP A 492 -21.03 -4.62 28.32
CA ASP A 492 -21.70 -4.88 27.05
C ASP A 492 -22.93 -5.79 27.20
N LYS A 493 -23.93 -5.57 26.34
CA LYS A 493 -25.16 -6.32 26.26
C LYS A 493 -24.97 -7.83 26.20
N SER A 494 -23.89 -8.34 25.58
CA SER A 494 -23.63 -9.77 25.46
C SER A 494 -23.52 -10.48 26.81
N PHE A 495 -23.03 -9.79 27.84
CA PHE A 495 -22.93 -10.31 29.21
C PHE A 495 -24.24 -10.15 30.02
N ILE A 496 -25.15 -9.27 29.59
CA ILE A 496 -26.40 -9.00 30.27
C ILE A 496 -27.56 -9.85 29.75
N SER A 497 -27.49 -10.25 28.47
CA SER A 497 -28.62 -10.89 27.77
C SER A 497 -29.21 -12.12 28.47
N ASN A 498 -28.39 -12.96 29.14
CA ASN A 498 -28.84 -14.16 29.86
C ASN A 498 -28.34 -14.17 31.31
N ILE A 499 -28.13 -13.01 31.92
CA ILE A 499 -27.55 -12.89 33.28
C ILE A 499 -28.40 -13.56 34.36
N ASP A 500 -29.70 -13.68 34.13
CA ASP A 500 -30.67 -14.32 35.01
C ASP A 500 -30.65 -15.85 34.93
N THR A 501 -30.12 -16.45 33.86
CA THR A 501 -30.14 -17.89 33.61
C THR A 501 -28.75 -18.51 33.47
N ASP A 502 -27.76 -17.77 32.99
CA ASP A 502 -26.39 -18.23 32.75
C ASP A 502 -25.46 -17.89 33.93
N ARG A 503 -25.00 -18.94 34.64
CA ARG A 503 -24.04 -18.81 35.74
C ARG A 503 -22.71 -18.21 35.33
N THR A 504 -22.27 -18.44 34.11
CA THR A 504 -21.00 -17.92 33.59
C THR A 504 -21.10 -16.42 33.39
N GLN A 505 -22.17 -15.94 32.74
CA GLN A 505 -22.40 -14.50 32.58
C GLN A 505 -22.56 -13.79 33.94
N HIS A 506 -23.30 -14.40 34.84
CA HIS A 506 -23.43 -13.90 36.22
C HIS A 506 -22.04 -13.76 36.90
N ALA A 507 -21.16 -14.76 36.80
CA ALA A 507 -19.82 -14.72 37.39
C ALA A 507 -18.94 -13.64 36.75
N ILE A 508 -18.99 -13.48 35.43
CA ILE A 508 -18.23 -12.45 34.69
C ILE A 508 -18.69 -11.05 35.12
N VAL A 509 -19.99 -10.79 35.11
CA VAL A 509 -20.53 -9.48 35.52
C VAL A 509 -20.16 -9.17 36.96
N LYS A 510 -20.21 -10.18 37.87
CA LYS A 510 -19.79 -10.00 39.26
C LYS A 510 -18.30 -9.63 39.36
N ALA A 511 -17.43 -10.30 38.59
CA ALA A 511 -16.01 -9.97 38.57
C ALA A 511 -15.74 -8.55 38.04
N ILE A 512 -16.49 -8.09 37.03
CA ILE A 512 -16.37 -6.71 36.51
C ILE A 512 -16.82 -5.69 37.58
N LEU A 513 -17.93 -5.95 38.28
CA LEU A 513 -18.40 -5.07 39.35
C LEU A 513 -17.38 -4.97 40.49
N ASP A 514 -16.82 -6.09 40.93
CA ASP A 514 -15.79 -6.13 41.97
C ASP A 514 -14.50 -5.43 41.54
N LEU A 515 -14.11 -5.57 40.28
CA LEU A 515 -12.95 -4.88 39.69
C LEU A 515 -13.17 -3.36 39.67
N ALA A 516 -14.31 -2.92 39.15
CA ALA A 516 -14.66 -1.49 39.11
C ALA A 516 -14.67 -0.86 40.51
N MET A 517 -15.24 -1.56 41.49
CA MET A 517 -15.21 -1.11 42.88
C MET A 517 -13.78 -0.98 43.43
N ALA A 518 -12.90 -1.92 43.10
CA ALA A 518 -11.48 -1.88 43.54
C ALA A 518 -10.70 -0.71 42.89
N LEU A 519 -11.13 -0.24 41.73
CA LEU A 519 -10.53 0.88 40.99
C LEU A 519 -11.26 2.23 41.19
N ASP A 520 -12.24 2.28 42.09
CA ASP A 520 -13.09 3.48 42.34
C ASP A 520 -13.82 3.98 41.08
N MET A 521 -14.27 3.05 40.25
CA MET A 521 -15.01 3.30 39.02
C MET A 521 -16.47 2.93 39.15
N GLN A 522 -17.35 3.66 38.48
CA GLN A 522 -18.79 3.33 38.43
C GLN A 522 -19.06 2.38 37.26
N VAL A 523 -20.18 1.63 37.37
CA VAL A 523 -20.55 0.65 36.34
C VAL A 523 -21.95 0.97 35.79
N VAL A 524 -22.04 0.94 34.45
CA VAL A 524 -23.31 1.02 33.71
C VAL A 524 -23.55 -0.32 33.00
N ALA A 525 -24.66 -0.99 33.28
CA ALA A 525 -25.06 -2.21 32.59
C ALA A 525 -25.87 -1.86 31.34
N GLU A 526 -25.48 -2.43 30.19
CA GLU A 526 -26.14 -2.18 28.91
C GLU A 526 -27.08 -3.29 28.47
N GLY A 527 -28.03 -2.93 27.60
CA GLY A 527 -28.91 -3.90 26.98
C GLY A 527 -29.86 -4.59 27.94
N ILE A 528 -30.29 -3.92 29.02
CA ILE A 528 -31.33 -4.43 29.93
C ILE A 528 -32.66 -4.46 29.18
N GLU A 529 -33.20 -5.64 28.95
CA GLU A 529 -34.45 -5.84 28.20
C GLU A 529 -35.59 -6.36 29.08
N THR A 530 -35.30 -6.87 30.29
CA THR A 530 -36.30 -7.44 31.21
C THR A 530 -36.15 -6.93 32.64
N GLU A 531 -37.25 -7.00 33.42
CA GLU A 531 -37.24 -6.69 34.83
C GLU A 531 -36.34 -7.64 35.62
N GLN A 532 -36.31 -8.92 35.24
CA GLN A 532 -35.49 -9.94 35.87
C GLN A 532 -34.00 -9.60 35.77
N GLN A 533 -33.52 -9.17 34.58
CA GLN A 533 -32.16 -8.71 34.40
C GLN A 533 -31.81 -7.53 35.29
N ARG A 534 -32.68 -6.50 35.35
CA ARG A 534 -32.53 -5.35 36.26
C ARG A 534 -32.40 -5.79 37.71
N ASP A 535 -33.30 -6.68 38.19
CA ASP A 535 -33.32 -7.12 39.58
C ASP A 535 -32.05 -7.92 39.95
N VAL A 536 -31.55 -8.76 39.03
CA VAL A 536 -30.28 -9.47 39.23
C VAL A 536 -29.13 -8.47 39.34
N LEU A 537 -29.02 -7.51 38.43
CA LEU A 537 -27.96 -6.49 38.43
C LEU A 537 -27.99 -5.65 39.70
N LEU A 538 -29.21 -5.23 40.15
CA LEU A 538 -29.37 -4.47 41.38
C LEU A 538 -28.90 -5.27 42.62
N LYS A 539 -29.23 -6.57 42.69
CA LYS A 539 -28.79 -7.46 43.78
C LYS A 539 -27.26 -7.67 43.77
N MET A 540 -26.65 -7.62 42.60
CA MET A 540 -25.17 -7.72 42.43
C MET A 540 -24.46 -6.41 42.80
N GLY A 541 -25.19 -5.31 43.02
CA GLY A 541 -24.63 -4.00 43.38
C GLY A 541 -24.36 -3.08 42.17
N CYS A 542 -24.85 -3.40 40.98
CA CYS A 542 -24.81 -2.49 39.83
C CYS A 542 -25.76 -1.31 40.10
N GLN A 543 -25.25 -0.08 39.92
CA GLN A 543 -25.99 1.13 40.27
C GLN A 543 -26.72 1.75 39.09
N GLN A 544 -26.15 1.65 37.90
CA GLN A 544 -26.65 2.32 36.69
C GLN A 544 -26.90 1.32 35.57
N GLY A 545 -27.89 1.63 34.72
CA GLY A 545 -28.18 0.79 33.59
C GLY A 545 -28.96 1.49 32.49
N GLN A 546 -28.85 0.94 31.30
CA GLN A 546 -29.66 1.35 30.14
C GLN A 546 -30.09 0.11 29.35
N GLY A 547 -31.19 0.27 28.59
CA GLY A 547 -31.72 -0.81 27.76
C GLY A 547 -33.14 -0.57 27.32
N TYR A 548 -33.64 -1.43 26.46
CA TYR A 548 -34.99 -1.27 25.89
C TYR A 548 -36.11 -1.48 26.89
N TRP A 549 -35.82 -2.11 28.01
CA TRP A 549 -36.78 -2.20 29.12
C TRP A 549 -37.13 -0.82 29.69
N PHE A 550 -36.13 0.07 29.76
CA PHE A 550 -36.34 1.44 30.26
C PHE A 550 -36.78 2.40 29.16
N GLY A 551 -36.21 2.29 27.97
CA GLY A 551 -36.53 3.16 26.84
C GLY A 551 -35.64 2.93 25.63
N LYS A 552 -36.21 3.16 24.45
CA LYS A 552 -35.46 3.20 23.20
C LYS A 552 -34.90 4.60 22.98
N PRO A 553 -33.88 4.76 22.14
CA PRO A 553 -33.41 6.09 21.74
C PRO A 553 -34.53 6.93 21.13
N VAL A 554 -34.70 8.14 21.61
CA VAL A 554 -35.75 9.08 21.21
C VAL A 554 -35.17 10.43 20.78
N PRO A 555 -35.87 11.24 19.96
CA PRO A 555 -35.45 12.60 19.63
C PRO A 555 -35.42 13.52 20.85
N ALA A 556 -34.78 14.69 20.71
CA ALA A 556 -34.54 15.64 21.82
C ALA A 556 -35.82 16.09 22.53
N GLU A 557 -36.89 16.30 21.80
CA GLU A 557 -38.19 16.73 22.34
C GLU A 557 -38.75 15.67 23.28
N ALA A 558 -38.77 14.42 22.87
CA ALA A 558 -39.28 13.31 23.69
C ALA A 558 -38.39 13.06 24.92
N ALA A 559 -37.06 13.18 24.79
CA ALA A 559 -36.13 13.09 25.92
C ALA A 559 -36.39 14.21 26.93
N THR A 560 -36.67 15.42 26.46
CA THR A 560 -37.04 16.57 27.33
C THR A 560 -38.37 16.32 28.06
N GLU A 561 -39.37 15.76 27.36
CA GLU A 561 -40.64 15.38 27.99
C GLU A 561 -40.46 14.34 29.10
N MET A 562 -39.60 13.34 28.91
CA MET A 562 -39.26 12.36 29.95
C MET A 562 -38.71 13.03 31.22
N LEU A 563 -37.82 14.04 31.05
CA LEU A 563 -37.29 14.82 32.18
C LEU A 563 -38.39 15.63 32.87
N ILE A 564 -39.23 16.33 32.11
CA ILE A 564 -40.36 17.11 32.68
C ILE A 564 -41.25 16.21 33.51
N GLN A 565 -41.61 15.04 33.00
CA GLN A 565 -42.44 14.07 33.73
C GLN A 565 -41.76 13.59 35.02
N GLN A 566 -40.46 13.31 34.98
CA GLN A 566 -39.70 12.91 36.16
C GLN A 566 -39.66 14.00 37.24
N TYR A 567 -39.47 15.26 36.85
CA TYR A 567 -39.42 16.39 37.79
C TYR A 567 -40.80 16.80 38.29
N ALA A 568 -41.86 16.56 37.53
CA ALA A 568 -43.25 16.80 37.97
C ALA A 568 -43.76 15.73 38.97
N ALA A 569 -43.14 14.54 38.98
CA ALA A 569 -43.48 13.45 39.89
C ALA A 569 -42.76 13.52 41.24
N LYS A 570 -41.77 14.43 41.38
CA LYS A 570 -41.09 14.75 42.65
C LYS A 570 -41.79 15.89 43.37
#